data_bd40faa023f5d7b1110a078d8ef73da1
#
_entry.id   bd40faa023f5d7b1110a078d8ef73da1
#
_cell.length_a   1.000
_cell.length_b   1.000
_cell.length_c   1.000
_cell.angle_alpha   90.00
_cell.angle_beta   90.00
_cell.angle_gamma   90.00
#
_symmetry.space_group_name_H-M   'P 1'
#
loop_
_entity.id
_entity.type
_entity.pdbx_description
1 polymer ?
#
loop_
_entity_poly.entity_id
_entity_poly.type
_entity_poly.pdbx_seq_one_letter_code
_entity_poly.pdbx_strand_id
1 'polypeptide(L)'
;MSMKLVYRVSFFVLAISLMTSAAIAAVPLTGFKSVNVDLPFGDRMFEGPGADVVNNNCLACHSVGMVLTQPPLSRQTWEAEVAKMRNVFKAPIANEDVPPIVDYLSKLNK
;
A
#
# COMPACT_ATOMS: atom_id res chain seq x y z
N MET A 1 61.79 -2.29 7.46
CA MET A 1 60.69 -2.55 8.40
C MET A 1 60.75 -4.03 8.75
N SER A 2 60.91 -4.38 10.02
CA SER A 2 61.16 -5.78 10.43
C SER A 2 59.91 -6.63 10.24
N MET A 3 60.06 -7.79 9.59
CA MET A 3 58.99 -8.75 9.30
C MET A 3 58.16 -9.12 10.56
N LYS A 4 58.79 -9.10 11.72
CA LYS A 4 58.18 -9.32 13.05
C LYS A 4 57.17 -8.21 13.44
N LEU A 5 57.39 -6.98 12.97
CA LEU A 5 56.46 -5.86 13.23
C LEU A 5 55.18 -5.96 12.35
N VAL A 6 55.37 -6.37 11.12
CA VAL A 6 54.23 -6.57 10.19
C VAL A 6 53.29 -7.67 10.70
N TYR A 7 53.82 -8.79 11.16
CA TYR A 7 53.02 -9.88 11.73
C TYR A 7 52.23 -9.48 12.99
N ARG A 8 52.86 -8.69 13.87
CA ARG A 8 52.22 -8.21 15.09
C ARG A 8 51.08 -7.24 14.80
N VAL A 9 51.27 -6.32 13.87
CA VAL A 9 50.22 -5.37 13.46
C VAL A 9 49.07 -6.10 12.74
N SER A 10 49.40 -7.07 11.87
CA SER A 10 48.37 -7.87 11.18
C SER A 10 47.49 -8.70 12.15
N PHE A 11 48.16 -9.28 13.19
CA PHE A 11 47.43 -10.06 14.20
C PHE A 11 46.48 -9.21 15.06
N PHE A 12 46.92 -7.98 15.41
CA PHE A 12 46.08 -7.03 16.14
C PHE A 12 44.90 -6.51 15.34
N VAL A 13 45.09 -6.22 14.05
CA VAL A 13 44.02 -5.78 13.15
C VAL A 13 43.00 -6.90 12.92
N LEU A 14 43.46 -8.15 12.78
CA LEU A 14 42.57 -9.30 12.63
C LEU A 14 41.75 -9.58 13.89
N ALA A 15 42.34 -9.41 15.08
CA ALA A 15 41.66 -9.61 16.37
C ALA A 15 40.60 -8.52 16.63
N ILE A 16 40.85 -7.29 16.22
CA ILE A 16 39.88 -6.18 16.36
C ILE A 16 38.71 -6.36 15.42
N SER A 17 38.92 -6.85 14.19
CA SER A 17 37.82 -7.10 13.22
C SER A 17 36.91 -8.25 13.63
N LEU A 18 37.38 -9.25 14.40
CA LEU A 18 36.52 -10.32 14.92
C LEU A 18 35.65 -9.86 16.11
N MET A 19 36.03 -8.84 16.83
CA MET A 19 35.26 -8.34 17.99
C MET A 19 34.10 -7.39 17.61
N THR A 20 34.13 -6.84 16.42
CA THR A 20 33.05 -5.91 15.97
C THR A 20 31.82 -6.60 15.40
N SER A 21 31.85 -7.93 15.17
CA SER A 21 30.74 -8.66 14.57
C SER A 21 29.66 -9.14 15.56
N ALA A 22 29.80 -8.90 16.86
CA ALA A 22 28.94 -9.48 17.89
C ALA A 22 27.89 -8.53 18.47
N ALA A 23 27.72 -7.34 17.94
CA ALA A 23 26.83 -6.33 18.51
C ALA A 23 25.64 -5.96 17.62
N ILE A 24 25.13 -6.91 16.80
CA ILE A 24 23.73 -6.80 16.38
C ILE A 24 22.93 -7.44 17.52
N ALA A 25 22.71 -6.67 18.57
CA ALA A 25 21.76 -7.05 19.59
C ALA A 25 20.43 -7.25 18.89
N ALA A 26 19.99 -8.51 18.77
CA ALA A 26 18.63 -8.81 18.43
C ALA A 26 17.75 -8.09 19.47
N VAL A 27 17.12 -7.00 19.07
CA VAL A 27 16.11 -6.35 19.90
C VAL A 27 15.06 -7.44 20.15
N PRO A 28 14.89 -7.90 21.39
CA PRO A 28 13.86 -8.89 21.65
C PRO A 28 12.52 -8.25 21.29
N LEU A 29 11.86 -8.80 20.29
CA LEU A 29 10.48 -8.47 19.92
C LEU A 29 9.50 -8.96 21.01
N THR A 30 9.87 -8.74 22.28
CA THR A 30 9.06 -9.11 23.45
C THR A 30 8.20 -7.92 23.80
N GLY A 31 6.93 -8.03 23.51
CA GLY A 31 5.95 -7.00 23.88
C GLY A 31 4.79 -6.83 22.91
N PHE A 32 4.82 -7.50 21.77
CA PHE A 32 3.66 -7.54 20.90
C PHE A 32 2.60 -8.45 21.51
N LYS A 33 1.48 -7.87 21.91
CA LYS A 33 0.28 -8.61 22.30
C LYS A 33 -0.66 -8.62 21.12
N SER A 34 -1.05 -9.81 20.68
CA SER A 34 -2.17 -9.94 19.76
C SER A 34 -3.44 -9.51 20.48
N VAL A 35 -4.16 -8.57 19.92
CA VAL A 35 -5.47 -8.13 20.39
C VAL A 35 -6.46 -8.49 19.30
N ASN A 36 -7.51 -9.23 19.65
CA ASN A 36 -8.66 -9.37 18.76
C ASN A 36 -9.36 -8.01 18.67
N VAL A 37 -9.35 -7.43 17.50
CA VAL A 37 -10.12 -6.23 17.21
C VAL A 37 -11.29 -6.67 16.34
N ASP A 38 -12.50 -6.50 16.84
CA ASP A 38 -13.69 -6.59 16.01
C ASP A 38 -13.68 -5.40 15.06
N LEU A 39 -13.30 -5.68 13.81
CA LEU A 39 -13.42 -4.69 12.76
C LEU A 39 -14.93 -4.46 12.53
N PRO A 40 -15.40 -3.22 12.51
CA PRO A 40 -16.77 -2.97 12.10
C PRO A 40 -16.95 -3.64 10.74
N PHE A 41 -18.08 -4.34 10.58
CA PHE A 41 -18.48 -4.83 9.26
C PHE A 41 -18.42 -3.60 8.35
N GLY A 42 -17.28 -3.49 7.65
CA GLY A 42 -17.15 -2.54 6.63
C GLY A 42 -18.15 -2.94 5.63
N ASP A 43 -19.13 -2.51 5.23
CA ASP A 43 -18.93 -1.85 4.01
C ASP A 43 -20.25 -1.62 3.44
N ARG A 44 -20.58 -0.42 3.66
CA ARG A 44 -21.56 0.24 2.84
C ARG A 44 -21.22 -0.06 1.39
N MET A 45 -22.20 -0.42 0.62
CA MET A 45 -22.14 -0.40 -0.82
C MET A 45 -22.49 1.01 -1.31
N PHE A 46 -22.08 1.34 -2.50
CA PHE A 46 -22.62 2.51 -3.18
C PHE A 46 -24.11 2.29 -3.42
N GLU A 47 -24.90 3.33 -3.27
CA GLU A 47 -26.36 3.27 -3.34
C GLU A 47 -26.91 4.17 -4.46
N GLY A 48 -28.12 3.84 -4.93
CA GLY A 48 -28.82 4.62 -5.92
C GLY A 48 -28.59 4.18 -7.37
N PRO A 49 -29.20 4.86 -8.33
CA PRO A 49 -29.14 4.47 -9.73
C PRO A 49 -27.72 4.46 -10.29
N GLY A 50 -27.31 3.33 -10.87
CA GLY A 50 -25.98 3.14 -11.44
C GLY A 50 -24.91 2.71 -10.43
N ALA A 51 -25.26 2.47 -9.16
CA ALA A 51 -24.33 2.01 -8.14
C ALA A 51 -23.76 0.62 -8.44
N ASP A 52 -24.55 -0.26 -9.06
CA ASP A 52 -24.15 -1.65 -9.28
C ASP A 52 -22.85 -1.78 -10.09
N VAL A 53 -22.69 -0.98 -11.12
CA VAL A 53 -21.47 -1.02 -11.93
C VAL A 53 -20.23 -0.60 -11.13
N VAL A 54 -20.37 0.36 -10.21
CA VAL A 54 -19.29 0.79 -9.34
C VAL A 54 -19.00 -0.26 -8.26
N ASN A 55 -20.05 -0.81 -7.66
CA ASN A 55 -19.92 -1.89 -6.67
C ASN A 55 -19.20 -3.10 -7.26
N ASN A 56 -19.57 -3.52 -8.45
CA ASN A 56 -19.02 -4.70 -9.10
C ASN A 56 -17.55 -4.52 -9.53
N ASN A 57 -17.15 -3.30 -9.89
CA ASN A 57 -15.83 -3.04 -10.43
C ASN A 57 -14.84 -2.45 -9.40
N CYS A 58 -15.31 -1.74 -8.38
CA CYS A 58 -14.43 -0.99 -7.48
C CYS A 58 -14.23 -1.67 -6.12
N LEU A 59 -15.28 -2.33 -5.59
CA LEU A 59 -15.24 -2.87 -4.22
C LEU A 59 -14.36 -4.11 -4.06
N ALA A 60 -13.88 -4.69 -5.14
CA ALA A 60 -12.89 -5.75 -5.08
C ALA A 60 -11.54 -5.29 -4.50
N CYS A 61 -11.23 -3.98 -4.64
CA CYS A 61 -9.96 -3.41 -4.24
C CYS A 61 -10.10 -2.16 -3.34
N HIS A 62 -11.22 -1.48 -3.35
CA HIS A 62 -11.48 -0.24 -2.63
C HIS A 62 -12.65 -0.38 -1.68
N SER A 63 -12.60 0.29 -0.53
CA SER A 63 -13.78 0.52 0.28
C SER A 63 -14.60 1.69 -0.26
N VAL A 64 -15.89 1.69 -0.02
CA VAL A 64 -16.77 2.82 -0.36
C VAL A 64 -16.25 4.11 0.28
N GLY A 65 -15.83 4.04 1.55
CA GLY A 65 -15.27 5.17 2.28
C GLY A 65 -14.07 5.79 1.58
N MET A 66 -13.17 4.98 1.01
CA MET A 66 -12.00 5.47 0.29
C MET A 66 -12.38 6.33 -0.92
N VAL A 67 -13.47 5.98 -1.61
CA VAL A 67 -13.97 6.75 -2.76
C VAL A 67 -14.74 7.98 -2.30
N LEU A 68 -15.60 7.84 -1.28
CA LEU A 68 -16.45 8.93 -0.79
C LEU A 68 -15.68 10.04 -0.08
N THR A 69 -14.50 9.77 0.45
CA THR A 69 -13.64 10.77 1.11
C THR A 69 -12.78 11.58 0.14
N GLN A 70 -12.84 11.27 -1.14
CA GLN A 70 -12.17 12.10 -2.15
C GLN A 70 -12.81 13.49 -2.20
N PRO A 71 -12.01 14.55 -2.47
CA PRO A 71 -12.57 15.86 -2.72
C PRO A 71 -13.48 15.82 -3.95
N PRO A 72 -14.37 16.81 -4.14
CA PRO A 72 -15.16 16.92 -5.35
C PRO A 72 -14.27 16.93 -6.60
N LEU A 73 -14.30 15.86 -7.37
CA LEU A 73 -13.51 15.73 -8.59
C LEU A 73 -14.37 16.00 -9.83
N SER A 74 -13.78 16.63 -10.83
CA SER A 74 -14.43 16.80 -12.12
C SER A 74 -14.62 15.46 -12.84
N ARG A 75 -15.57 15.41 -13.76
CA ARG A 75 -15.75 14.24 -14.65
C ARG A 75 -14.44 13.82 -15.32
N GLN A 76 -13.71 14.78 -15.86
CA GLN A 76 -12.43 14.53 -16.52
C GLN A 76 -11.40 13.90 -15.57
N THR A 77 -11.38 14.34 -14.32
CA THR A 77 -10.50 13.76 -13.30
C THR A 77 -10.90 12.32 -12.99
N TRP A 78 -12.20 12.02 -12.85
CA TRP A 78 -12.68 10.67 -12.67
C TRP A 78 -12.36 9.75 -13.86
N GLU A 79 -12.47 10.26 -15.09
CA GLU A 79 -12.05 9.53 -16.30
C GLU A 79 -10.56 9.16 -16.24
N ALA A 80 -9.71 10.10 -15.83
CA ALA A 80 -8.27 9.86 -15.68
C ALA A 80 -7.97 8.83 -14.57
N GLU A 81 -8.67 8.89 -13.43
CA GLU A 81 -8.49 7.92 -12.34
C GLU A 81 -8.95 6.51 -12.74
N VAL A 82 -10.09 6.37 -13.40
CA VAL A 82 -10.55 5.07 -13.91
C VAL A 82 -9.58 4.52 -14.96
N ALA A 83 -9.08 5.37 -15.85
CA ALA A 83 -8.07 4.97 -16.83
C ALA A 83 -6.77 4.51 -16.14
N LYS A 84 -6.35 5.17 -15.07
CA LYS A 84 -5.20 4.78 -14.27
C LYS A 84 -5.41 3.42 -13.59
N MET A 85 -6.59 3.16 -13.00
CA MET A 85 -6.90 1.83 -12.44
C MET A 85 -6.73 0.74 -13.48
N ARG A 86 -7.23 0.95 -14.70
CA ARG A 86 -7.13 -0.03 -15.78
C ARG A 86 -5.71 -0.19 -16.34
N ASN A 87 -5.05 0.92 -16.64
CA ASN A 87 -3.80 0.89 -17.39
C ASN A 87 -2.59 0.62 -16.51
N VAL A 88 -2.57 1.16 -15.30
CA VAL A 88 -1.45 1.04 -14.36
C VAL A 88 -1.66 -0.14 -13.41
N PHE A 89 -2.80 -0.17 -12.72
CA PHE A 89 -3.10 -1.19 -11.72
C PHE A 89 -3.76 -2.45 -12.29
N LYS A 90 -4.05 -2.46 -13.60
CA LYS A 90 -4.61 -3.63 -14.31
C LYS A 90 -5.97 -4.09 -13.76
N ALA A 91 -6.76 -3.15 -13.24
CA ALA A 91 -8.11 -3.45 -12.82
C ALA A 91 -8.93 -4.01 -14.00
N PRO A 92 -9.67 -5.11 -13.82
CA PRO A 92 -10.40 -5.80 -14.89
C PRO A 92 -11.73 -5.11 -15.22
N ILE A 93 -11.69 -3.80 -15.47
CA ILE A 93 -12.87 -3.00 -15.83
C ILE A 93 -13.09 -3.09 -17.34
N ALA A 94 -14.24 -3.56 -17.77
CA ALA A 94 -14.61 -3.64 -19.18
C ALA A 94 -14.76 -2.25 -19.80
N ASN A 95 -14.60 -2.14 -21.13
CA ASN A 95 -14.70 -0.84 -21.81
C ASN A 95 -16.10 -0.23 -21.67
N GLU A 96 -17.13 -1.06 -21.71
CA GLU A 96 -18.52 -0.69 -21.56
C GLU A 96 -18.87 -0.17 -20.16
N ASP A 97 -18.13 -0.57 -19.13
CA ASP A 97 -18.35 -0.16 -17.75
C ASP A 97 -17.75 1.22 -17.44
N VAL A 98 -16.76 1.68 -18.21
CA VAL A 98 -16.08 2.94 -17.93
C VAL A 98 -17.02 4.14 -17.95
N PRO A 99 -17.85 4.36 -18.99
CA PRO A 99 -18.75 5.51 -19.01
C PRO A 99 -19.73 5.54 -17.84
N PRO A 100 -20.48 4.47 -17.51
CA PRO A 100 -21.42 4.49 -16.39
C PRO A 100 -20.72 4.62 -15.02
N ILE A 101 -19.51 4.09 -14.85
CA ILE A 101 -18.71 4.32 -13.63
C ILE A 101 -18.41 5.80 -13.46
N VAL A 102 -17.89 6.44 -14.51
CA VAL A 102 -17.55 7.87 -14.48
C VAL A 102 -18.79 8.72 -14.27
N ASP A 103 -19.90 8.36 -14.91
CA ASP A 103 -21.18 9.06 -14.72
C ASP A 103 -21.66 9.01 -13.27
N TYR A 104 -21.55 7.85 -12.63
CA TYR A 104 -21.90 7.69 -11.22
C TYR A 104 -20.99 8.51 -10.32
N LEU A 105 -19.67 8.32 -10.43
CA LEU A 105 -18.67 8.99 -9.59
C LEU A 105 -18.76 10.51 -9.70
N SER A 106 -19.02 11.04 -10.89
CA SER A 106 -19.17 12.49 -11.13
C SER A 106 -20.37 13.13 -10.44
N LYS A 107 -21.31 12.32 -9.96
CA LYS A 107 -22.54 12.78 -9.27
C LYS A 107 -22.45 12.67 -7.75
N LEU A 108 -21.48 11.91 -7.22
CA LEU A 108 -21.38 11.64 -5.78
C LEU A 108 -21.16 12.89 -4.93
N ASN A 109 -20.53 13.91 -5.46
CA ASN A 109 -20.06 15.09 -4.75
C ASN A 109 -20.69 16.40 -5.26
N LYS A 110 -21.96 16.35 -5.64
CA LYS A 110 -22.71 17.56 -6.01
C LYS A 110 -23.59 18.04 -4.87
#